data_839837340f953f2e399582ed120f0e38
#
_entry.id   839837340f953f2e399582ed120f0e38
#
_cell.length_a   1.000
_cell.length_b   1.000
_cell.length_c   1.000
_cell.angle_alpha   90.00
_cell.angle_beta   90.00
_cell.angle_gamma   90.00
#
_symmetry.space_group_name_H-M   'P 1'
#
loop_
_entity.id
_entity.type
_entity.pdbx_description
1 polymer ?
#
loop_
_entity_poly.entity_id
_entity_poly.type
_entity_poly.pdbx_seq_one_letter_code
_entity_poly.pdbx_strand_id
1 'polypeptide(L)'
;MKRNTAIRFDTKSALSDDCLCVGPSTGLRKRKRRLGWRQFTALAVTLSLSACTTFDGDEENQVPLGRVGFVKGFIGGIAADEPGAVLIGRDVLSAGGSAADAAVAVYFAMSVTLPSAASLGGGGMCLIRDHETQAVEVLDFRARPPSSSRPAGLRPVAVPGNPRGFFALHAKYGRLKWGELLRPAENLARFGTQVSKALAADLRIAGRLLGNDPRMWGALKGNDNRLVREGGFLDQLELAATLGRIRSRGGGDFYSGPFARQFAQAVTDSGGALNYNDLRAFVPKWGRPITVPFIRSTNLYFPAGTGDAGLIAAEMMAMLNVDDAYEDADGGERAHLLAETAERALAEKQQLARTGGSVTASERVTEDRAEQLMGTYSSEQRRPVKGAAPAPVQSVLEAGEASLAVLDQRGSVVACSVTMNRPFGAGMFARDSGVLMAAPPLPGREGESLAAVILASSISNSVFYASASTGGAVAPTALVNVAAKVLLDEEADLSSSLALRRIHHGGSDGVTYAEKGTPRPILEGLIRRGHRTALVEKLGNVNSVYCSSGLPAEIIDCGAGSDPRGLGIASSSD
;
A
#
# COMPACT_ATOMS: atom_id res chain seq x y z
N MET A 1 36.81 19.92 17.01
CA MET A 1 37.90 20.41 16.14
C MET A 1 37.40 20.29 14.71
N LYS A 2 37.01 21.38 14.12
CA LYS A 2 36.41 21.46 12.78
C LYS A 2 37.44 21.14 11.70
N ARG A 3 37.17 20.27 10.78
CA ARG A 3 37.83 20.18 9.48
C ARG A 3 36.79 20.33 8.37
N ASN A 4 36.68 21.54 7.85
CA ASN A 4 36.05 21.80 6.56
C ASN A 4 36.93 21.25 5.44
N THR A 5 36.38 20.36 4.65
CA THR A 5 36.97 20.01 3.35
C THR A 5 36.02 20.48 2.26
N ALA A 6 36.32 21.65 1.69
CA ALA A 6 35.63 22.20 0.54
C ALA A 6 36.14 21.51 -0.72
N ILE A 7 35.26 20.88 -1.47
CA ILE A 7 35.56 20.40 -2.84
C ILE A 7 35.21 21.51 -3.80
N ARG A 8 36.28 22.07 -4.43
CA ARG A 8 36.22 23.05 -5.52
C ARG A 8 35.84 22.35 -6.82
N PHE A 9 34.77 22.76 -7.43
CA PHE A 9 34.53 22.52 -8.85
C PHE A 9 35.24 23.61 -9.68
N ASP A 10 36.19 23.17 -10.51
CA ASP A 10 36.84 23.99 -11.52
C ASP A 10 35.94 24.08 -12.76
N THR A 11 35.42 25.28 -12.99
CA THR A 11 34.82 25.67 -14.26
C THR A 11 35.92 26.12 -15.22
N LYS A 12 36.16 25.38 -16.28
CA LYS A 12 36.89 25.91 -17.46
C LYS A 12 35.93 25.99 -18.65
N SER A 13 35.64 27.23 -18.96
CA SER A 13 35.08 27.73 -20.20
C SER A 13 35.94 27.41 -21.40
N ALA A 14 35.34 27.06 -22.51
CA ALA A 14 35.89 27.25 -23.85
C ALA A 14 34.80 27.91 -24.71
N LEU A 15 34.98 29.21 -24.89
CA LEU A 15 34.41 29.97 -25.98
C LEU A 15 35.19 29.65 -27.27
N SER A 16 34.51 29.46 -28.39
CA SER A 16 35.04 29.76 -29.69
C SER A 16 33.99 30.40 -30.57
N ASP A 17 34.41 31.56 -31.02
CA ASP A 17 33.71 32.56 -31.78
C ASP A 17 33.43 32.13 -33.23
N ASP A 18 32.61 32.98 -33.83
CA ASP A 18 32.54 33.41 -35.24
C ASP A 18 31.67 32.61 -36.21
N CYS A 19 30.57 33.26 -36.60
CA CYS A 19 30.51 33.81 -37.95
C CYS A 19 29.32 34.79 -38.12
N LEU A 20 29.69 36.02 -38.31
CA LEU A 20 28.89 37.12 -38.88
C LEU A 20 28.62 36.83 -40.38
N CYS A 21 27.40 37.05 -40.84
CA CYS A 21 27.17 37.44 -42.23
C CYS A 21 26.18 38.57 -42.33
N VAL A 22 26.74 39.67 -42.78
CA VAL A 22 26.16 40.95 -43.17
C VAL A 22 25.38 40.81 -44.48
N GLY A 23 24.20 41.45 -44.60
CA GLY A 23 23.54 41.68 -45.88
C GLY A 23 24.17 42.83 -46.65
N PRO A 24 23.78 43.00 -47.88
CA PRO A 24 23.13 44.28 -48.18
C PRO A 24 21.94 44.23 -49.17
N SER A 25 21.14 45.26 -49.04
CA SER A 25 20.05 45.76 -49.87
C SER A 25 20.53 46.27 -51.23
N THR A 26 19.70 46.13 -52.25
CA THR A 26 19.41 47.09 -53.33
C THR A 26 18.46 46.40 -54.30
N GLY A 27 17.34 46.78 -54.60
CA GLY A 27 16.70 47.87 -55.28
C GLY A 27 16.78 47.77 -56.78
N LEU A 28 15.67 47.54 -57.49
CA LEU A 28 15.19 48.30 -58.66
C LEU A 28 14.36 47.53 -59.70
N ARG A 29 13.18 48.04 -59.88
CA ARG A 29 12.45 48.30 -61.17
C ARG A 29 11.77 47.16 -61.95
N LYS A 30 10.49 47.41 -61.99
CA LYS A 30 9.45 46.97 -62.94
C LYS A 30 9.88 46.88 -64.38
N ARG A 31 9.46 45.79 -65.05
CA ARG A 31 9.00 45.85 -66.43
C ARG A 31 7.89 44.84 -66.72
N LYS A 32 6.71 45.38 -67.05
CA LYS A 32 5.57 44.61 -67.58
C LYS A 32 5.93 44.08 -68.97
N ARG A 33 5.67 42.81 -69.21
CA ARG A 33 5.30 42.31 -70.57
C ARG A 33 4.23 41.27 -70.44
N ARG A 34 3.07 41.54 -71.05
CA ARG A 34 2.01 40.61 -71.32
C ARG A 34 2.44 39.67 -72.41
N LEU A 35 2.25 38.34 -72.25
CA LEU A 35 2.10 37.39 -73.34
C LEU A 35 1.38 36.15 -72.87
N GLY A 36 0.26 35.81 -73.59
CA GLY A 36 -0.11 34.53 -74.01
C GLY A 36 -0.72 33.53 -73.02
N TRP A 37 -2.01 33.67 -72.88
CA TRP A 37 -2.86 32.63 -72.28
C TRP A 37 -3.05 31.51 -73.30
N ARG A 38 -2.34 30.37 -73.17
CA ARG A 38 -2.65 29.08 -73.84
C ARG A 38 -1.40 28.17 -73.78
N GLN A 39 -1.08 27.59 -72.60
CA GLN A 39 -0.21 26.38 -72.47
C GLN A 39 0.12 26.10 -71.00
N PHE A 40 -0.82 26.21 -70.10
CA PHE A 40 -0.59 25.86 -68.68
C PHE A 40 -1.68 24.91 -68.13
N THR A 41 -2.09 23.91 -68.90
CA THR A 41 -3.04 22.90 -68.41
C THR A 41 -2.46 21.47 -68.38
N ALA A 42 -1.15 21.31 -68.57
CA ALA A 42 -0.53 19.97 -68.55
C ALA A 42 0.56 19.78 -67.48
N LEU A 43 0.85 20.80 -66.66
CA LEU A 43 1.89 20.71 -65.62
C LEU A 43 1.38 20.86 -64.18
N ALA A 44 0.06 20.99 -64.00
CA ALA A 44 -0.57 21.15 -62.67
C ALA A 44 -1.09 19.83 -62.06
N VAL A 45 -1.01 18.70 -62.77
CA VAL A 45 -1.49 17.38 -62.29
C VAL A 45 -0.35 16.50 -61.76
N THR A 46 0.93 16.86 -61.99
CA THR A 46 2.06 16.08 -61.50
C THR A 46 2.73 16.63 -60.25
N LEU A 47 2.29 17.79 -59.72
CA LEU A 47 2.84 18.35 -58.46
C LEU A 47 1.91 18.21 -57.25
N SER A 48 0.72 17.61 -57.43
CA SER A 48 -0.19 17.35 -56.30
C SER A 48 -0.16 15.93 -55.74
N LEU A 49 0.81 15.12 -56.16
CA LEU A 49 1.01 13.75 -55.61
C LEU A 49 2.28 13.57 -54.78
N SER A 50 2.98 14.65 -54.46
CA SER A 50 4.24 14.55 -53.63
C SER A 50 4.15 15.28 -52.30
N ALA A 51 2.93 15.60 -51.81
CA ALA A 51 2.73 16.23 -50.50
C ALA A 51 1.96 15.32 -49.54
N CYS A 52 2.09 14.01 -49.70
CA CYS A 52 1.64 13.02 -48.74
C CYS A 52 2.81 12.08 -48.44
N THR A 53 3.91 12.64 -47.90
CA THR A 53 4.91 11.80 -47.26
C THR A 53 5.32 12.46 -45.96
N THR A 54 5.11 11.68 -44.96
CA THR A 54 5.77 11.72 -43.65
C THR A 54 5.37 12.89 -42.75
N PHE A 55 4.18 12.83 -42.20
CA PHE A 55 4.05 12.82 -40.76
C PHE A 55 4.02 11.34 -40.37
N ASP A 56 5.17 10.68 -40.39
CA ASP A 56 5.47 9.65 -39.43
C ASP A 56 5.65 10.37 -38.08
N GLY A 57 4.57 10.87 -37.52
CA GLY A 57 4.42 10.91 -36.11
C GLY A 57 4.37 9.44 -35.71
N ASP A 58 5.30 9.02 -34.88
CA ASP A 58 5.17 7.81 -34.12
C ASP A 58 3.77 7.82 -33.48
N GLU A 59 2.77 7.28 -34.16
CA GLU A 59 1.62 6.70 -33.49
C GLU A 59 2.21 5.52 -32.72
N GLU A 60 2.89 5.85 -31.60
CA GLU A 60 3.09 4.89 -30.55
C GLU A 60 1.78 4.16 -30.39
N ASN A 61 1.82 2.86 -30.47
CA ASN A 61 0.73 1.91 -30.35
C ASN A 61 0.06 2.09 -28.95
N GLN A 62 -0.60 3.22 -28.74
CA GLN A 62 -1.28 3.52 -27.49
C GLN A 62 -2.52 2.63 -27.44
N VAL A 63 -2.47 1.64 -26.57
CA VAL A 63 -3.64 0.83 -26.27
C VAL A 63 -4.77 1.77 -25.81
N PRO A 64 -5.95 1.69 -26.41
CA PRO A 64 -7.07 2.54 -26.01
C PRO A 64 -7.38 2.37 -24.51
N LEU A 65 -7.66 3.48 -23.83
CA LEU A 65 -8.00 3.47 -22.41
C LEU A 65 -9.09 2.44 -22.09
N GLY A 66 -8.86 1.61 -21.07
CA GLY A 66 -9.78 0.54 -20.65
C GLY A 66 -9.59 -0.79 -21.39
N ARG A 67 -8.61 -0.92 -22.29
CA ARG A 67 -8.26 -2.19 -22.94
C ARG A 67 -6.88 -2.67 -22.50
N VAL A 68 -6.82 -3.91 -22.05
CA VAL A 68 -5.53 -4.58 -21.77
C VAL A 68 -4.79 -4.81 -23.08
N GLY A 69 -3.51 -4.48 -23.11
CA GLY A 69 -2.67 -4.66 -24.29
C GLY A 69 -1.19 -4.61 -23.92
N PHE A 70 -0.34 -4.84 -24.93
CA PHE A 70 1.08 -4.63 -24.77
C PHE A 70 1.38 -3.13 -24.81
N VAL A 71 1.94 -2.60 -23.73
CA VAL A 71 2.43 -1.22 -23.63
C VAL A 71 3.95 -1.29 -23.50
N LYS A 72 4.65 -0.56 -24.35
CA LYS A 72 6.10 -0.44 -24.25
C LYS A 72 6.46 0.59 -23.18
N GLY A 73 7.39 0.24 -22.31
CA GLY A 73 7.85 1.09 -21.21
C GLY A 73 7.14 0.83 -19.89
N PHE A 74 7.48 1.62 -18.88
CA PHE A 74 6.95 1.46 -17.52
C PHE A 74 5.47 1.82 -17.44
N ILE A 75 4.63 0.87 -17.09
CA ILE A 75 3.18 1.06 -16.88
C ILE A 75 2.82 1.28 -15.41
N GLY A 76 3.72 0.96 -14.50
CA GLY A 76 3.54 1.04 -13.05
C GLY A 76 4.14 -0.17 -12.33
N GLY A 77 4.10 -0.09 -11.01
CA GLY A 77 4.52 -1.14 -10.09
C GLY A 77 3.39 -1.54 -9.15
N ILE A 78 3.30 -2.82 -8.83
CA ILE A 78 2.29 -3.34 -7.93
C ILE A 78 2.83 -4.52 -7.12
N ALA A 79 2.55 -4.51 -5.81
CA ALA A 79 2.84 -5.63 -4.91
C ALA A 79 1.63 -5.86 -4.00
N ALA A 80 1.26 -7.12 -3.76
CA ALA A 80 0.20 -7.48 -2.83
C ALA A 80 0.37 -8.92 -2.32
N ASP A 81 -0.35 -9.25 -1.25
CA ASP A 81 -0.25 -10.54 -0.55
C ASP A 81 -0.93 -11.70 -1.31
N GLU A 82 -1.56 -11.45 -2.46
CA GLU A 82 -2.23 -12.48 -3.26
C GLU A 82 -1.84 -12.41 -4.75
N PRO A 83 -1.22 -13.47 -5.31
CA PRO A 83 -0.65 -13.46 -6.65
C PRO A 83 -1.66 -13.18 -7.78
N GLY A 84 -2.83 -13.81 -7.75
CA GLY A 84 -3.85 -13.64 -8.80
C GLY A 84 -4.40 -12.22 -8.84
N ALA A 85 -4.51 -11.57 -7.68
CA ALA A 85 -4.95 -10.19 -7.59
C ALA A 85 -3.92 -9.21 -8.19
N VAL A 86 -2.62 -9.46 -7.99
CA VAL A 86 -1.55 -8.63 -8.59
C VAL A 86 -1.61 -8.64 -10.11
N LEU A 87 -1.85 -9.80 -10.72
CA LEU A 87 -1.97 -9.91 -12.19
C LEU A 87 -3.15 -9.09 -12.71
N ILE A 88 -4.28 -9.08 -12.00
CA ILE A 88 -5.45 -8.25 -12.36
C ILE A 88 -5.09 -6.77 -12.23
N GLY A 89 -4.38 -6.36 -11.17
CA GLY A 89 -3.94 -4.98 -11.00
C GLY A 89 -2.99 -4.53 -12.10
N ARG A 90 -2.05 -5.37 -12.51
CA ARG A 90 -1.15 -5.12 -13.66
C ARG A 90 -1.94 -4.91 -14.96
N ASP A 91 -2.95 -5.73 -15.21
CA ASP A 91 -3.80 -5.59 -16.39
C ASP A 91 -4.57 -4.25 -16.38
N VAL A 92 -5.00 -3.78 -15.20
CA VAL A 92 -5.63 -2.46 -15.03
C VAL A 92 -4.63 -1.34 -15.32
N LEU A 93 -3.39 -1.41 -14.81
CA LEU A 93 -2.35 -0.43 -15.13
C LEU A 93 -2.03 -0.42 -16.63
N SER A 94 -1.92 -1.59 -17.28
CA SER A 94 -1.67 -1.71 -18.72
C SER A 94 -2.82 -1.14 -19.57
N ALA A 95 -4.03 -1.12 -19.02
CA ALA A 95 -5.19 -0.50 -19.66
C ALA A 95 -5.27 1.03 -19.42
N GLY A 96 -4.23 1.65 -18.84
CA GLY A 96 -4.16 3.07 -18.54
C GLY A 96 -4.90 3.49 -17.28
N GLY A 97 -5.23 2.54 -16.40
CA GLY A 97 -5.83 2.82 -15.09
C GLY A 97 -4.89 3.57 -14.17
N SER A 98 -5.46 4.32 -13.23
CA SER A 98 -4.71 4.97 -12.15
C SER A 98 -4.28 3.97 -11.08
N ALA A 99 -3.36 4.37 -10.19
CA ALA A 99 -3.01 3.57 -9.02
C ALA A 99 -4.25 3.23 -8.16
N ALA A 100 -5.23 4.13 -8.08
CA ALA A 100 -6.49 3.89 -7.40
C ALA A 100 -7.35 2.83 -8.10
N ASP A 101 -7.43 2.85 -9.44
CA ASP A 101 -8.15 1.82 -10.21
C ASP A 101 -7.54 0.44 -9.99
N ALA A 102 -6.21 0.34 -10.07
CA ALA A 102 -5.52 -0.92 -9.84
C ALA A 102 -5.68 -1.41 -8.39
N ALA A 103 -5.56 -0.52 -7.40
CA ALA A 103 -5.80 -0.86 -5.98
C ALA A 103 -7.22 -1.39 -5.73
N VAL A 104 -8.23 -0.79 -6.38
CA VAL A 104 -9.62 -1.26 -6.33
C VAL A 104 -9.75 -2.66 -6.92
N ALA A 105 -9.23 -2.89 -8.12
CA ALA A 105 -9.32 -4.19 -8.79
C ALA A 105 -8.59 -5.29 -8.01
N VAL A 106 -7.40 -5.00 -7.46
CA VAL A 106 -6.64 -5.90 -6.59
C VAL A 106 -7.43 -6.26 -5.34
N TYR A 107 -7.97 -5.26 -4.64
CA TYR A 107 -8.75 -5.52 -3.43
C TYR A 107 -9.96 -6.41 -3.72
N PHE A 108 -10.78 -6.09 -4.75
CA PHE A 108 -11.94 -6.92 -5.05
C PHE A 108 -11.56 -8.33 -5.50
N ALA A 109 -10.45 -8.51 -6.20
CA ALA A 109 -9.90 -9.82 -6.49
C ALA A 109 -9.48 -10.56 -5.21
N MET A 110 -8.75 -9.90 -4.29
CA MET A 110 -8.39 -10.47 -2.99
C MET A 110 -9.61 -10.81 -2.13
N SER A 111 -10.73 -10.09 -2.27
CA SER A 111 -11.95 -10.44 -1.53
C SER A 111 -12.51 -11.81 -1.91
N VAL A 112 -12.15 -12.32 -3.08
CA VAL A 112 -12.50 -13.65 -3.59
C VAL A 112 -11.40 -14.67 -3.30
N THR A 113 -10.15 -14.31 -3.61
CA THR A 113 -9.01 -15.25 -3.59
C THR A 113 -8.34 -15.37 -2.22
N LEU A 114 -8.53 -14.38 -1.33
CA LEU A 114 -7.98 -14.35 0.04
C LEU A 114 -9.03 -13.86 1.06
N PRO A 115 -10.22 -14.49 1.13
CA PRO A 115 -11.31 -14.02 2.02
C PRO A 115 -10.95 -14.06 3.51
N SER A 116 -9.96 -14.86 3.90
CA SER A 116 -9.40 -14.94 5.26
C SER A 116 -8.94 -13.59 5.81
N ALA A 117 -8.45 -12.69 4.91
CA ALA A 117 -7.83 -11.41 5.24
C ALA A 117 -8.54 -10.20 4.59
N ALA A 118 -9.19 -10.37 3.44
CA ALA A 118 -9.66 -9.27 2.60
C ALA A 118 -11.14 -9.34 2.21
N SER A 119 -11.99 -10.13 2.90
CA SER A 119 -13.42 -10.22 2.58
C SER A 119 -14.11 -8.85 2.56
N LEU A 120 -15.23 -8.78 1.82
CA LEU A 120 -16.12 -7.60 1.80
C LEU A 120 -16.60 -7.19 3.19
N GLY A 121 -16.70 -8.14 4.14
CA GLY A 121 -17.10 -7.90 5.53
C GLY A 121 -16.05 -7.22 6.40
N GLY A 122 -14.83 -7.03 5.88
CA GLY A 122 -13.71 -6.39 6.55
C GLY A 122 -13.70 -4.86 6.42
N GLY A 123 -12.56 -4.30 6.80
CA GLY A 123 -12.26 -2.87 6.67
C GLY A 123 -10.76 -2.63 6.57
N GLY A 124 -10.36 -1.38 6.45
CA GLY A 124 -8.96 -1.05 6.28
C GLY A 124 -8.69 0.44 6.21
N MET A 125 -7.52 0.76 5.70
CA MET A 125 -7.15 2.13 5.35
C MET A 125 -6.28 2.15 4.10
N CYS A 126 -6.26 3.29 3.41
CA CYS A 126 -5.31 3.58 2.36
C CYS A 126 -4.61 4.92 2.62
N LEU A 127 -3.33 4.97 2.31
CA LEU A 127 -2.55 6.18 2.16
C LEU A 127 -2.38 6.41 0.67
N ILE A 128 -2.75 7.60 0.20
CA ILE A 128 -2.85 7.92 -1.22
C ILE A 128 -2.05 9.19 -1.50
N ARG A 129 -1.24 9.18 -2.55
CA ARG A 129 -0.71 10.40 -3.18
C ARG A 129 -1.16 10.45 -4.62
N ASP A 130 -1.82 11.54 -4.95
CA ASP A 130 -2.24 11.81 -6.32
C ASP A 130 -1.22 12.71 -7.03
N HIS A 131 -0.82 12.29 -8.22
CA HIS A 131 0.16 13.02 -9.03
C HIS A 131 -0.36 14.39 -9.48
N GLU A 132 -1.65 14.49 -9.86
CA GLU A 132 -2.20 15.72 -10.44
C GLU A 132 -2.35 16.84 -9.40
N THR A 133 -2.85 16.49 -8.21
CA THR A 133 -3.07 17.46 -7.12
C THR A 133 -1.90 17.55 -6.15
N GLN A 134 -0.97 16.61 -6.20
CA GLN A 134 0.13 16.40 -5.24
C GLN A 134 -0.35 16.16 -3.79
N ALA A 135 -1.65 16.01 -3.61
CA ALA A 135 -2.24 15.77 -2.30
C ALA A 135 -1.85 14.39 -1.77
N VAL A 136 -1.48 14.35 -0.49
CA VAL A 136 -1.36 13.10 0.27
C VAL A 136 -2.48 13.02 1.27
N GLU A 137 -3.27 11.95 1.21
CA GLU A 137 -4.46 11.77 2.03
C GLU A 137 -4.54 10.36 2.61
N VAL A 138 -5.22 10.27 3.74
CA VAL A 138 -5.58 9.02 4.39
C VAL A 138 -7.06 8.76 4.18
N LEU A 139 -7.42 7.58 3.72
CA LEU A 139 -8.79 7.10 3.67
C LEU A 139 -9.00 6.00 4.72
N ASP A 140 -9.72 6.32 5.80
CA ASP A 140 -10.08 5.38 6.87
C ASP A 140 -11.45 4.77 6.61
N PHE A 141 -11.48 3.49 6.33
CA PHE A 141 -12.68 2.66 6.21
C PHE A 141 -12.61 1.40 7.08
N ARG A 142 -11.93 1.50 8.23
CA ARG A 142 -11.85 0.38 9.18
C ARG A 142 -13.24 -0.12 9.57
N ALA A 143 -13.38 -1.43 9.63
CA ALA A 143 -14.58 -2.06 10.13
C ALA A 143 -14.76 -1.69 11.63
N ARG A 144 -15.96 -1.28 12.01
CA ARG A 144 -16.26 -0.74 13.34
C ARG A 144 -17.25 -1.64 14.08
N PRO A 145 -17.24 -1.67 15.42
CA PRO A 145 -18.31 -2.32 16.16
C PRO A 145 -19.67 -1.69 15.78
N PRO A 146 -20.75 -2.47 15.71
CA PRO A 146 -22.09 -1.92 15.62
C PRO A 146 -22.39 -0.96 16.78
N SER A 147 -23.13 0.12 16.51
CA SER A 147 -23.53 1.09 17.53
C SER A 147 -24.68 0.58 18.40
N SER A 148 -25.43 -0.40 17.90
CA SER A 148 -26.53 -1.03 18.61
C SER A 148 -26.05 -2.02 19.68
N SER A 149 -26.77 -2.11 20.78
CA SER A 149 -26.56 -3.14 21.79
C SER A 149 -26.71 -4.54 21.16
N ARG A 150 -25.75 -5.41 21.42
CA ARG A 150 -25.80 -6.78 20.91
C ARG A 150 -26.86 -7.58 21.68
N PRO A 151 -27.86 -8.17 21.00
CA PRO A 151 -28.78 -9.11 21.63
C PRO A 151 -28.00 -10.34 22.18
N ALA A 152 -28.47 -10.86 23.29
CA ALA A 152 -27.88 -12.05 23.90
C ALA A 152 -27.92 -13.23 22.91
N GLY A 153 -26.83 -14.01 22.88
CA GLY A 153 -26.72 -15.21 22.01
C GLY A 153 -26.22 -14.92 20.60
N LEU A 154 -26.17 -13.66 20.13
CA LEU A 154 -25.61 -13.33 18.82
C LEU A 154 -24.08 -13.17 18.88
N ARG A 155 -23.40 -13.61 17.81
CA ARG A 155 -21.95 -13.47 17.63
C ARG A 155 -21.59 -12.00 17.33
N PRO A 156 -20.54 -11.45 17.95
CA PRO A 156 -20.09 -10.10 17.62
C PRO A 156 -19.48 -10.09 16.20
N VAL A 157 -19.95 -9.18 15.36
CA VAL A 157 -19.41 -8.92 14.02
C VAL A 157 -19.14 -7.43 13.87
N ALA A 158 -18.25 -7.07 12.95
CA ALA A 158 -18.01 -5.67 12.62
C ALA A 158 -18.94 -5.18 11.50
N VAL A 159 -19.19 -3.88 11.47
CA VAL A 159 -19.82 -3.21 10.32
C VAL A 159 -18.81 -3.18 9.16
N PRO A 160 -19.14 -3.74 8.00
CA PRO A 160 -18.24 -3.76 6.85
C PRO A 160 -17.81 -2.36 6.42
N GLY A 161 -16.52 -2.19 6.11
CA GLY A 161 -15.94 -0.94 5.64
C GLY A 161 -15.45 -0.99 4.19
N ASN A 162 -14.92 -2.15 3.78
CA ASN A 162 -14.22 -2.31 2.52
C ASN A 162 -15.01 -1.88 1.27
N PRO A 163 -16.28 -2.30 1.03
CA PRO A 163 -16.98 -1.95 -0.19
C PRO A 163 -17.16 -0.43 -0.38
N ARG A 164 -17.43 0.29 0.72
CA ARG A 164 -17.61 1.75 0.66
C ARG A 164 -16.28 2.49 0.64
N GLY A 165 -15.24 1.95 1.27
CA GLY A 165 -13.89 2.51 1.27
C GLY A 165 -13.30 2.50 -0.14
N PHE A 166 -13.27 1.36 -0.80
CA PHE A 166 -12.74 1.27 -2.17
C PHE A 166 -13.63 1.97 -3.20
N PHE A 167 -14.94 2.06 -2.96
CA PHE A 167 -15.80 2.92 -3.78
C PHE A 167 -15.46 4.41 -3.61
N ALA A 168 -15.18 4.87 -2.40
CA ALA A 168 -14.76 6.25 -2.13
C ALA A 168 -13.38 6.55 -2.76
N LEU A 169 -12.43 5.61 -2.70
CA LEU A 169 -11.14 5.72 -3.37
C LEU A 169 -11.31 5.91 -4.88
N HIS A 170 -12.08 5.02 -5.51
CA HIS A 170 -12.38 5.11 -6.94
C HIS A 170 -13.10 6.40 -7.32
N ALA A 171 -14.12 6.81 -6.56
CA ALA A 171 -14.92 8.00 -6.84
C ALA A 171 -14.07 9.29 -6.86
N LYS A 172 -12.94 9.32 -6.12
CA LYS A 172 -12.05 10.48 -6.05
C LYS A 172 -10.89 10.40 -7.04
N TYR A 173 -10.29 9.23 -7.23
CA TYR A 173 -9.02 9.06 -7.95
C TYR A 173 -9.07 8.04 -9.09
N GLY A 174 -10.22 7.40 -9.32
CA GLY A 174 -10.40 6.45 -10.41
C GLY A 174 -10.55 7.14 -11.76
N ARG A 175 -10.09 6.46 -12.82
CA ARG A 175 -10.18 6.91 -14.23
C ARG A 175 -10.99 5.94 -15.08
N LEU A 176 -10.84 4.64 -14.80
CA LEU A 176 -11.59 3.61 -15.51
C LEU A 176 -13.00 3.46 -14.94
N LYS A 177 -13.89 2.87 -15.69
CA LYS A 177 -15.26 2.65 -15.23
C LYS A 177 -15.28 1.64 -14.08
N TRP A 178 -15.96 1.98 -13.00
CA TRP A 178 -16.13 1.14 -11.82
C TRP A 178 -16.47 -0.32 -12.15
N GLY A 179 -17.43 -0.53 -13.06
CA GLY A 179 -17.88 -1.88 -13.41
C GLY A 179 -16.81 -2.73 -14.12
N GLU A 180 -15.83 -2.12 -14.76
CA GLU A 180 -14.73 -2.82 -15.43
C GLU A 180 -13.73 -3.35 -14.40
N LEU A 181 -13.48 -2.60 -13.33
CA LEU A 181 -12.56 -2.97 -12.25
C LEU A 181 -13.07 -4.16 -11.42
N LEU A 182 -14.39 -4.29 -11.26
CA LEU A 182 -14.99 -5.38 -10.47
C LEU A 182 -15.29 -6.64 -11.28
N ARG A 183 -15.34 -6.53 -12.63
CA ARG A 183 -15.65 -7.69 -13.49
C ARG A 183 -14.71 -8.88 -13.29
N PRO A 184 -13.37 -8.70 -13.17
CA PRO A 184 -12.48 -9.83 -12.89
C PRO A 184 -12.82 -10.55 -11.60
N ALA A 185 -13.06 -9.83 -10.51
CA ALA A 185 -13.43 -10.41 -9.22
C ALA A 185 -14.77 -11.18 -9.27
N GLU A 186 -15.80 -10.60 -9.93
CA GLU A 186 -17.07 -11.29 -10.15
C GLU A 186 -16.88 -12.59 -10.95
N ASN A 187 -16.03 -12.57 -11.98
CA ASN A 187 -15.73 -13.75 -12.79
C ASN A 187 -14.99 -14.82 -11.97
N LEU A 188 -13.98 -14.45 -11.17
CA LEU A 188 -13.29 -15.36 -10.28
C LEU A 188 -14.26 -16.03 -9.30
N ALA A 189 -15.19 -15.29 -8.73
CA ALA A 189 -16.18 -15.85 -7.81
C ALA A 189 -17.22 -16.73 -8.52
N ARG A 190 -17.65 -16.34 -9.74
CA ARG A 190 -18.71 -17.02 -10.51
C ARG A 190 -18.25 -18.32 -11.16
N PHE A 191 -17.08 -18.27 -11.79
CA PHE A 191 -16.54 -19.38 -12.56
C PHE A 191 -15.51 -20.18 -11.79
N GLY A 192 -15.18 -19.73 -10.55
CA GLY A 192 -14.21 -20.32 -9.68
C GLY A 192 -12.77 -19.96 -10.04
N THR A 193 -11.91 -20.20 -9.06
CA THR A 193 -10.46 -19.96 -9.16
C THR A 193 -9.70 -21.07 -8.45
N GLN A 194 -8.44 -21.28 -8.84
CA GLN A 194 -7.55 -22.13 -8.08
C GLN A 194 -7.16 -21.46 -6.76
N VAL A 195 -7.23 -22.23 -5.68
CA VAL A 195 -6.83 -21.77 -4.35
C VAL A 195 -5.33 -21.49 -4.35
N SER A 196 -4.98 -20.24 -4.05
CA SER A 196 -3.59 -19.82 -3.95
C SER A 196 -2.89 -20.44 -2.74
N LYS A 197 -1.56 -20.42 -2.77
CA LYS A 197 -0.74 -20.84 -1.63
C LYS A 197 -1.03 -19.99 -0.38
N ALA A 198 -1.37 -18.71 -0.55
CA ALA A 198 -1.72 -17.80 0.53
C ALA A 198 -3.00 -18.26 1.26
N LEU A 199 -4.11 -18.45 0.54
CA LEU A 199 -5.35 -18.94 1.15
C LEU A 199 -5.17 -20.33 1.75
N ALA A 200 -4.43 -21.24 1.07
CA ALA A 200 -4.17 -22.58 1.58
C ALA A 200 -3.37 -22.58 2.88
N ALA A 201 -2.45 -21.63 3.06
CA ALA A 201 -1.71 -21.45 4.31
C ALA A 201 -2.64 -21.01 5.45
N ASP A 202 -3.52 -20.04 5.20
CA ASP A 202 -4.49 -19.56 6.19
C ASP A 202 -5.49 -20.65 6.58
N LEU A 203 -5.97 -21.43 5.62
CA LEU A 203 -6.86 -22.58 5.87
C LEU A 203 -6.21 -23.64 6.75
N ARG A 204 -4.91 -23.88 6.64
CA ARG A 204 -4.18 -24.82 7.50
C ARG A 204 -4.12 -24.34 8.95
N ILE A 205 -3.94 -23.04 9.17
CA ILE A 205 -3.91 -22.44 10.51
C ILE A 205 -5.30 -22.47 11.14
N ALA A 206 -6.33 -22.08 10.38
CA ALA A 206 -7.69 -21.95 10.86
C ALA A 206 -8.51 -23.27 10.81
N GLY A 207 -7.99 -24.33 10.19
CA GLY A 207 -8.77 -25.51 9.82
C GLY A 207 -9.57 -26.17 10.95
N ARG A 208 -9.05 -26.19 12.19
CA ARG A 208 -9.79 -26.70 13.35
C ARG A 208 -10.95 -25.78 13.76
N LEU A 209 -10.79 -24.46 13.63
CA LEU A 209 -11.84 -23.48 13.95
C LEU A 209 -12.94 -23.53 12.89
N LEU A 210 -12.58 -23.69 11.62
CA LEU A 210 -13.50 -23.74 10.49
C LEU A 210 -14.29 -25.05 10.44
N GLY A 211 -13.69 -26.17 10.83
CA GLY A 211 -14.31 -27.50 10.81
C GLY A 211 -15.48 -27.67 11.79
N ASN A 212 -15.62 -26.81 12.78
CA ASN A 212 -16.68 -26.85 13.78
C ASN A 212 -17.95 -26.08 13.35
N ASP A 213 -17.90 -25.30 12.26
CA ASP A 213 -19.05 -24.57 11.73
C ASP A 213 -19.43 -25.15 10.34
N PRO A 214 -20.60 -25.83 10.21
CA PRO A 214 -21.01 -26.44 8.93
C PRO A 214 -21.12 -25.46 7.76
N ARG A 215 -21.39 -24.16 8.03
CA ARG A 215 -21.52 -23.14 6.98
C ARG A 215 -20.13 -22.69 6.50
N MET A 216 -19.19 -22.50 7.43
CA MET A 216 -17.79 -22.22 7.08
C MET A 216 -17.20 -23.36 6.27
N TRP A 217 -17.47 -24.62 6.70
CA TRP A 217 -17.09 -25.80 5.95
C TRP A 217 -17.71 -25.80 4.55
N GLY A 218 -19.04 -25.56 4.45
CA GLY A 218 -19.76 -25.55 3.18
C GLY A 218 -19.23 -24.52 2.18
N ALA A 219 -18.82 -23.36 2.65
CA ALA A 219 -18.29 -22.26 1.81
C ALA A 219 -16.84 -22.47 1.35
N LEU A 220 -16.06 -23.31 2.05
CA LEU A 220 -14.63 -23.49 1.82
C LEU A 220 -14.25 -24.94 1.47
N LYS A 221 -15.25 -25.78 1.17
CA LYS A 221 -15.02 -27.16 0.72
C LYS A 221 -14.88 -27.24 -0.81
N GLY A 222 -14.03 -28.14 -1.25
CA GLY A 222 -13.95 -28.52 -2.65
C GLY A 222 -14.99 -29.57 -3.04
N ASN A 223 -14.96 -30.01 -4.29
CA ASN A 223 -15.83 -31.04 -4.84
C ASN A 223 -15.68 -32.41 -4.15
N ASP A 224 -14.54 -32.64 -3.49
CA ASP A 224 -14.26 -33.87 -2.72
C ASP A 224 -14.82 -33.82 -1.28
N ASN A 225 -15.62 -32.80 -0.96
CA ASN A 225 -16.20 -32.55 0.37
C ASN A 225 -15.15 -32.40 1.49
N ARG A 226 -13.93 -31.98 1.14
CA ARG A 226 -12.86 -31.59 2.08
C ARG A 226 -12.57 -30.10 1.97
N LEU A 227 -11.96 -29.52 3.00
CA LEU A 227 -11.43 -28.14 2.87
C LEU A 227 -10.50 -28.05 1.66
N VAL A 228 -10.71 -27.04 0.84
CA VAL A 228 -9.87 -26.81 -0.34
C VAL A 228 -8.41 -26.67 0.06
N ARG A 229 -7.53 -27.12 -0.82
CA ARG A 229 -6.08 -27.07 -0.68
C ARG A 229 -5.50 -26.25 -1.81
N GLU A 230 -4.22 -25.93 -1.72
CA GLU A 230 -3.47 -25.29 -2.81
C GLU A 230 -3.73 -26.01 -4.14
N GLY A 231 -4.02 -25.23 -5.18
CA GLY A 231 -4.38 -25.73 -6.50
C GLY A 231 -5.79 -26.33 -6.62
N GLY A 232 -6.51 -26.53 -5.49
CA GLY A 232 -7.90 -26.94 -5.52
C GLY A 232 -8.79 -25.84 -6.09
N PHE A 233 -9.96 -26.23 -6.59
CA PHE A 233 -10.89 -25.30 -7.22
C PHE A 233 -11.97 -24.87 -6.24
N LEU A 234 -12.22 -23.56 -6.18
CA LEU A 234 -13.23 -22.94 -5.32
C LEU A 234 -14.08 -21.98 -6.13
N ASP A 235 -15.38 -22.20 -6.18
CA ASP A 235 -16.37 -21.23 -6.65
C ASP A 235 -17.12 -20.60 -5.47
N GLN A 236 -17.65 -19.39 -5.68
CA GLN A 236 -18.32 -18.60 -4.64
C GLN A 236 -19.52 -17.88 -5.26
N LEU A 237 -20.53 -18.64 -5.72
CA LEU A 237 -21.66 -18.13 -6.50
C LEU A 237 -22.46 -17.03 -5.75
N GLU A 238 -22.65 -17.16 -4.44
CA GLU A 238 -23.33 -16.14 -3.63
C GLU A 238 -22.52 -14.84 -3.59
N LEU A 239 -21.18 -14.94 -3.44
CA LEU A 239 -20.30 -13.79 -3.50
C LEU A 239 -20.28 -13.15 -4.89
N ALA A 240 -20.33 -13.96 -5.96
CA ALA A 240 -20.44 -13.46 -7.33
C ALA A 240 -21.70 -12.62 -7.54
N ALA A 241 -22.85 -13.07 -6.98
CA ALA A 241 -24.09 -12.29 -7.03
C ALA A 241 -23.98 -10.95 -6.28
N THR A 242 -23.33 -10.95 -5.10
CA THR A 242 -23.07 -9.74 -4.32
C THR A 242 -22.11 -8.79 -5.06
N LEU A 243 -21.01 -9.30 -5.63
CA LEU A 243 -20.07 -8.52 -6.43
C LEU A 243 -20.71 -7.94 -7.69
N GLY A 244 -21.53 -8.72 -8.42
CA GLY A 244 -22.28 -8.27 -9.58
C GLY A 244 -23.23 -7.11 -9.25
N ARG A 245 -23.81 -7.13 -8.06
CA ARG A 245 -24.66 -6.04 -7.56
C ARG A 245 -23.84 -4.79 -7.23
N ILE A 246 -22.73 -4.92 -6.50
CA ILE A 246 -21.81 -3.81 -6.20
C ILE A 246 -21.25 -3.22 -7.51
N ARG A 247 -20.89 -4.08 -8.47
CA ARG A 247 -20.41 -3.67 -9.80
C ARG A 247 -21.41 -2.81 -10.55
N SER A 248 -22.68 -3.21 -10.56
CA SER A 248 -23.71 -2.55 -11.36
C SER A 248 -24.35 -1.33 -10.69
N ARG A 249 -24.36 -1.27 -9.35
CA ARG A 249 -25.05 -0.24 -8.56
C ARG A 249 -24.11 0.62 -7.73
N GLY A 250 -22.81 0.32 -7.71
CA GLY A 250 -21.81 0.99 -6.87
C GLY A 250 -21.80 0.48 -5.42
N GLY A 251 -20.71 0.82 -4.70
CA GLY A 251 -20.50 0.39 -3.31
C GLY A 251 -21.57 0.89 -2.32
N GLY A 252 -22.29 1.96 -2.66
CA GLY A 252 -23.34 2.52 -1.81
C GLY A 252 -24.56 1.61 -1.62
N ASP A 253 -24.88 0.76 -2.62
CA ASP A 253 -26.02 -0.18 -2.55
C ASP A 253 -25.86 -1.22 -1.44
N PHE A 254 -24.61 -1.53 -1.06
CA PHE A 254 -24.29 -2.43 0.05
C PHE A 254 -24.69 -1.85 1.42
N TYR A 255 -24.85 -0.53 1.54
CA TYR A 255 -25.10 0.18 2.82
C TYR A 255 -26.49 0.82 2.90
N SER A 256 -27.20 0.89 1.81
CA SER A 256 -28.52 1.53 1.78
C SER A 256 -29.49 0.78 0.86
N GLY A 257 -30.79 1.00 1.07
CA GLY A 257 -31.81 0.41 0.24
C GLY A 257 -32.18 -1.05 0.58
N PRO A 258 -32.86 -1.75 -0.35
CA PRO A 258 -33.37 -3.11 -0.10
C PRO A 258 -32.28 -4.14 0.18
N PHE A 259 -31.18 -4.08 -0.56
CA PHE A 259 -30.09 -5.05 -0.38
C PHE A 259 -29.45 -4.93 1.01
N ALA A 260 -29.18 -3.71 1.48
CA ALA A 260 -28.62 -3.52 2.81
C ALA A 260 -29.53 -4.08 3.93
N ARG A 261 -30.87 -3.97 3.78
CA ARG A 261 -31.81 -4.60 4.72
C ARG A 261 -31.75 -6.11 4.66
N GLN A 262 -31.74 -6.69 3.45
CA GLN A 262 -31.60 -8.14 3.25
C GLN A 262 -30.27 -8.66 3.82
N PHE A 263 -29.17 -7.94 3.58
CA PHE A 263 -27.86 -8.30 4.09
C PHE A 263 -27.80 -8.24 5.63
N ALA A 264 -28.32 -7.18 6.25
CA ALA A 264 -28.39 -7.09 7.71
C ALA A 264 -29.23 -8.24 8.32
N GLN A 265 -30.36 -8.58 7.69
CA GLN A 265 -31.18 -9.71 8.10
C GLN A 265 -30.41 -11.05 7.92
N ALA A 266 -29.73 -11.24 6.79
CA ALA A 266 -28.92 -12.43 6.52
C ALA A 266 -27.79 -12.62 7.55
N VAL A 267 -27.14 -11.54 8.00
CA VAL A 267 -26.16 -11.57 9.10
C VAL A 267 -26.82 -12.04 10.39
N THR A 268 -28.00 -11.47 10.73
CA THR A 268 -28.74 -11.87 11.94
C THR A 268 -29.21 -13.33 11.88
N ASP A 269 -29.74 -13.79 10.75
CA ASP A 269 -30.17 -15.19 10.53
C ASP A 269 -28.99 -16.17 10.58
N SER A 270 -27.78 -15.68 10.30
CA SER A 270 -26.53 -16.42 10.45
C SER A 270 -26.00 -16.42 11.89
N GLY A 271 -26.65 -15.70 12.80
CA GLY A 271 -26.28 -15.61 14.22
C GLY A 271 -25.32 -14.45 14.53
N GLY A 272 -25.17 -13.45 13.65
CA GLY A 272 -24.37 -12.25 13.86
C GLY A 272 -25.20 -11.04 14.33
N ALA A 273 -24.56 -10.14 15.06
CA ALA A 273 -25.23 -8.93 15.57
C ALA A 273 -24.92 -7.74 14.64
N LEU A 274 -25.77 -7.49 13.66
CA LEU A 274 -25.69 -6.34 12.76
C LEU A 274 -27.10 -5.91 12.35
N ASN A 275 -27.38 -4.62 12.34
CA ASN A 275 -28.65 -4.11 11.84
C ASN A 275 -28.49 -3.13 10.65
N TYR A 276 -29.59 -2.81 10.01
CA TYR A 276 -29.60 -1.90 8.86
C TYR A 276 -29.07 -0.50 9.17
N ASN A 277 -29.35 0.04 10.37
CA ASN A 277 -28.90 1.38 10.75
C ASN A 277 -27.39 1.44 10.94
N ASP A 278 -26.76 0.36 11.41
CA ASP A 278 -25.30 0.25 11.51
C ASP A 278 -24.64 0.36 10.13
N LEU A 279 -25.19 -0.34 9.12
CA LEU A 279 -24.73 -0.24 7.74
C LEU A 279 -24.92 1.18 7.19
N ARG A 280 -26.13 1.74 7.33
CA ARG A 280 -26.49 3.06 6.80
C ARG A 280 -25.61 4.18 7.39
N ALA A 281 -25.28 4.08 8.66
CA ALA A 281 -24.48 5.08 9.38
C ALA A 281 -22.99 5.01 9.05
N PHE A 282 -22.52 3.92 8.41
CA PHE A 282 -21.11 3.78 8.08
C PHE A 282 -20.68 4.74 6.97
N VAL A 283 -19.68 5.57 7.23
CA VAL A 283 -19.07 6.50 6.27
C VAL A 283 -17.55 6.40 6.39
N PRO A 284 -16.82 6.16 5.29
CA PRO A 284 -15.37 6.29 5.26
C PRO A 284 -14.95 7.73 5.59
N LYS A 285 -13.78 7.88 6.19
CA LYS A 285 -13.27 9.21 6.57
C LYS A 285 -12.01 9.52 5.79
N TRP A 286 -12.00 10.68 5.16
CA TRP A 286 -10.79 11.28 4.62
C TRP A 286 -10.08 12.08 5.70
N GLY A 287 -8.75 11.98 5.74
CA GLY A 287 -7.91 12.66 6.72
C GLY A 287 -6.57 13.10 6.12
N ARG A 288 -5.86 13.94 6.87
CA ARG A 288 -4.49 14.33 6.53
C ARG A 288 -3.52 13.29 7.08
N PRO A 289 -2.38 13.05 6.41
CA PRO A 289 -1.33 12.18 6.94
C PRO A 289 -0.56 12.86 8.07
N ILE A 290 0.20 12.07 8.82
CA ILE A 290 1.34 12.53 9.61
C ILE A 290 2.46 12.80 8.61
N THR A 291 3.13 13.95 8.72
CA THR A 291 4.23 14.33 7.84
C THR A 291 5.51 14.43 8.67
N VAL A 292 6.52 13.68 8.28
CA VAL A 292 7.86 13.71 8.86
C VAL A 292 8.81 14.30 7.81
N PRO A 293 9.43 15.46 8.05
CA PRO A 293 10.50 15.95 7.19
C PRO A 293 11.61 14.90 7.07
N PHE A 294 12.14 14.75 5.86
CA PHE A 294 13.14 13.74 5.58
C PHE A 294 14.26 14.30 4.70
N ILE A 295 15.25 13.49 4.36
CA ILE A 295 16.43 13.93 3.61
C ILE A 295 16.09 14.59 2.25
N ARG A 296 16.98 15.49 1.76
CA ARG A 296 16.95 16.07 0.40
C ARG A 296 15.60 16.72 0.03
N SER A 297 14.96 17.42 0.96
CA SER A 297 13.67 18.10 0.73
C SER A 297 12.53 17.13 0.34
N THR A 298 12.52 15.96 0.95
CA THR A 298 11.42 15.01 0.88
C THR A 298 10.66 14.94 2.20
N ASN A 299 9.47 14.37 2.16
CA ASN A 299 8.68 14.07 3.34
C ASN A 299 8.24 12.61 3.34
N LEU A 300 8.31 11.99 4.50
CA LEU A 300 7.63 10.74 4.78
C LEU A 300 6.21 11.04 5.27
N TYR A 301 5.24 10.36 4.69
CA TYR A 301 3.84 10.48 5.05
C TYR A 301 3.35 9.16 5.64
N PHE A 302 2.64 9.24 6.77
CA PHE A 302 2.09 8.08 7.47
C PHE A 302 0.59 8.27 7.75
N PRO A 303 -0.19 7.19 7.89
CA PRO A 303 -1.61 7.31 8.22
C PRO A 303 -1.83 7.94 9.59
N ALA A 304 -2.68 8.95 9.65
CA ALA A 304 -3.15 9.55 10.90
C ALA A 304 -4.59 9.14 11.20
N GLY A 305 -4.95 9.03 12.48
CA GLY A 305 -6.33 8.78 12.91
C GLY A 305 -6.85 7.36 12.63
N THR A 306 -6.03 6.48 12.08
CA THR A 306 -6.38 5.09 11.76
C THR A 306 -5.93 4.08 12.82
N GLY A 307 -5.55 4.55 14.00
CA GLY A 307 -4.91 3.81 15.07
C GLY A 307 -3.47 4.26 15.26
N ASP A 308 -2.71 3.51 16.02
CA ASP A 308 -1.36 3.94 16.46
C ASP A 308 -0.23 3.49 15.53
N ALA A 309 -0.47 2.54 14.63
CA ALA A 309 0.58 1.95 13.81
C ALA A 309 1.32 2.98 12.93
N GLY A 310 0.58 3.89 12.28
CA GLY A 310 1.18 4.96 11.48
C GLY A 310 2.03 5.92 12.31
N LEU A 311 1.58 6.26 13.51
CA LEU A 311 2.28 7.16 14.41
C LEU A 311 3.55 6.52 15.00
N ILE A 312 3.48 5.25 15.43
CA ILE A 312 4.66 4.51 15.91
C ILE A 312 5.72 4.44 14.80
N ALA A 313 5.31 4.13 13.55
CA ALA A 313 6.24 4.09 12.43
C ALA A 313 6.85 5.47 12.12
N ALA A 314 6.05 6.54 12.20
CA ALA A 314 6.49 7.92 12.00
C ALA A 314 7.51 8.35 13.06
N GLU A 315 7.25 8.09 14.35
CA GLU A 315 8.18 8.38 15.44
C GLU A 315 9.48 7.59 15.31
N MET A 316 9.40 6.31 14.96
CA MET A 316 10.61 5.50 14.73
C MET A 316 11.45 6.08 13.59
N MET A 317 10.83 6.42 12.43
CA MET A 317 11.57 7.01 11.32
C MET A 317 12.17 8.38 11.66
N ALA A 318 11.44 9.21 12.40
CA ALA A 318 11.98 10.48 12.88
C ALA A 318 13.22 10.28 13.76
N MET A 319 13.17 9.32 14.72
CA MET A 319 14.30 9.00 15.59
C MET A 319 15.50 8.39 14.85
N LEU A 320 15.26 7.55 13.83
CA LEU A 320 16.33 6.94 13.04
C LEU A 320 17.06 7.94 12.14
N ASN A 321 16.41 9.07 11.82
CA ASN A 321 16.97 10.14 11.00
C ASN A 321 17.68 11.23 11.82
N VAL A 322 17.64 11.20 13.15
CA VAL A 322 18.36 12.14 14.01
C VAL A 322 19.87 11.93 13.86
N ASP A 323 20.60 13.01 13.53
CA ASP A 323 22.08 13.01 13.41
C ASP A 323 22.62 11.85 12.53
N ASP A 324 21.89 11.48 11.48
CA ASP A 324 22.22 10.38 10.55
C ASP A 324 22.45 9.01 11.26
N ALA A 325 21.83 8.83 12.45
CA ALA A 325 22.11 7.72 13.37
C ALA A 325 22.01 6.33 12.72
N TYR A 326 21.06 6.12 11.79
CA TYR A 326 20.92 4.84 11.10
C TYR A 326 21.94 4.67 9.97
N GLU A 327 22.25 5.74 9.26
CA GLU A 327 23.20 5.75 8.14
C GLU A 327 24.61 5.43 8.63
N ASP A 328 25.04 6.10 9.71
CA ASP A 328 26.36 5.94 10.32
C ASP A 328 26.56 4.63 11.08
N ALA A 329 25.47 3.94 11.45
CA ALA A 329 25.51 2.72 12.26
C ALA A 329 25.95 1.49 11.45
N ASP A 330 26.70 0.58 12.08
CA ASP A 330 26.95 -0.76 11.54
C ASP A 330 25.72 -1.69 11.64
N GLY A 331 25.76 -2.85 11.00
CA GLY A 331 24.63 -3.77 11.00
C GLY A 331 24.17 -4.24 12.41
N GLY A 332 25.08 -4.33 13.37
CA GLY A 332 24.78 -4.69 14.76
C GLY A 332 24.14 -3.54 15.53
N GLU A 333 24.59 -2.32 15.26
CA GLU A 333 24.04 -1.11 15.83
C GLU A 333 22.70 -0.74 15.19
N ARG A 334 22.52 -0.91 13.88
CA ARG A 334 21.20 -0.74 13.21
C ARG A 334 20.12 -1.61 13.86
N ALA A 335 20.43 -2.87 14.18
CA ALA A 335 19.51 -3.75 14.89
C ALA A 335 19.17 -3.24 16.31
N HIS A 336 20.15 -2.68 17.00
CA HIS A 336 19.98 -2.05 18.31
C HIS A 336 19.11 -0.78 18.21
N LEU A 337 19.40 0.12 17.26
CA LEU A 337 18.61 1.32 16.99
C LEU A 337 17.15 1.00 16.69
N LEU A 338 16.87 0.00 15.84
CA LEU A 338 15.51 -0.44 15.54
C LEU A 338 14.76 -0.91 16.80
N ALA A 339 15.44 -1.63 17.72
CA ALA A 339 14.84 -2.06 18.97
C ALA A 339 14.59 -0.89 19.94
N GLU A 340 15.57 0.02 20.07
CA GLU A 340 15.50 1.17 20.97
C GLU A 340 14.46 2.21 20.52
N THR A 341 14.37 2.50 19.22
CA THR A 341 13.35 3.42 18.68
C THR A 341 11.95 2.84 18.81
N ALA A 342 11.78 1.52 18.60
CA ALA A 342 10.50 0.85 18.83
C ALA A 342 10.06 0.93 20.30
N GLU A 343 10.97 0.67 21.26
CA GLU A 343 10.67 0.77 22.69
C GLU A 343 10.26 2.19 23.08
N ARG A 344 10.94 3.23 22.56
CA ARG A 344 10.62 4.64 22.82
C ARG A 344 9.28 5.06 22.26
N ALA A 345 8.97 4.71 21.02
CA ALA A 345 7.67 5.01 20.41
C ALA A 345 6.51 4.34 21.18
N LEU A 346 6.69 3.09 21.62
CA LEU A 346 5.73 2.40 22.45
C LEU A 346 5.57 3.02 23.85
N ALA A 347 6.65 3.58 24.42
CA ALA A 347 6.59 4.30 25.69
C ALA A 347 5.85 5.62 25.57
N GLU A 348 6.09 6.37 24.50
CA GLU A 348 5.38 7.62 24.17
C GLU A 348 3.88 7.38 24.01
N LYS A 349 3.49 6.37 23.25
CA LYS A 349 2.09 5.93 23.12
C LYS A 349 1.44 5.71 24.49
N GLN A 350 2.09 4.96 25.37
CA GLN A 350 1.55 4.63 26.70
C GLN A 350 1.48 5.85 27.61
N GLN A 351 2.46 6.74 27.55
CA GLN A 351 2.48 7.96 28.34
C GLN A 351 1.27 8.85 28.00
N LEU A 352 1.01 9.07 26.72
CA LEU A 352 -0.12 9.88 26.26
C LEU A 352 -1.47 9.28 26.63
N ALA A 353 -1.62 7.96 26.55
CA ALA A 353 -2.82 7.26 27.00
C ALA A 353 -3.09 7.48 28.49
N ARG A 354 -2.04 7.60 29.32
CA ARG A 354 -2.17 7.83 30.77
C ARG A 354 -2.44 9.28 31.14
N THR A 355 -1.83 10.23 30.44
CA THR A 355 -1.92 11.65 30.79
C THR A 355 -3.15 12.33 30.22
N GLY A 356 -3.87 11.68 29.29
CA GLY A 356 -4.96 12.29 28.53
C GLY A 356 -4.50 13.50 27.72
N GLY A 357 -3.19 13.61 27.46
CA GLY A 357 -2.56 14.74 26.79
C GLY A 357 -3.04 14.89 25.35
N SER A 358 -3.29 16.14 24.96
CA SER A 358 -3.71 16.50 23.61
C SER A 358 -2.52 16.85 22.72
N VAL A 359 -1.38 16.15 22.83
CA VAL A 359 -0.25 16.33 21.92
C VAL A 359 -0.65 15.80 20.55
N THR A 360 -0.59 16.63 19.53
CA THR A 360 -0.97 16.24 18.17
C THR A 360 0.07 15.28 17.57
N ALA A 361 -0.35 14.47 16.62
CA ALA A 361 0.58 13.59 15.91
C ALA A 361 1.75 14.36 15.26
N SER A 362 1.49 15.58 14.78
CA SER A 362 2.53 16.44 14.17
C SER A 362 3.57 16.92 15.19
N GLU A 363 3.18 17.20 16.42
CA GLU A 363 4.11 17.61 17.49
C GLU A 363 5.00 16.47 17.96
N ARG A 364 4.54 15.22 17.80
CA ARG A 364 5.27 14.01 18.22
C ARG A 364 6.39 13.59 17.26
N VAL A 365 6.36 14.07 16.04
CA VAL A 365 7.31 13.71 14.97
C VAL A 365 8.22 14.84 14.54
N THR A 366 8.32 15.91 15.35
CA THR A 366 9.27 16.99 15.13
C THR A 366 10.70 16.51 15.42
N GLU A 367 11.67 17.14 14.80
CA GLU A 367 13.10 16.88 15.01
C GLU A 367 13.46 17.04 16.49
N ASP A 368 13.10 18.17 17.13
CA ASP A 368 13.30 18.41 18.56
C ASP A 368 12.73 17.28 19.44
N ARG A 369 11.56 16.74 19.06
CA ARG A 369 10.94 15.64 19.81
C ARG A 369 11.70 14.33 19.62
N ALA A 370 12.13 14.03 18.42
CA ALA A 370 12.94 12.87 18.11
C ALA A 370 14.29 12.92 18.86
N GLU A 371 14.98 14.06 18.88
CA GLU A 371 16.19 14.30 19.67
C GLU A 371 15.94 14.09 21.17
N GLN A 372 14.85 14.61 21.73
CA GLN A 372 14.48 14.39 23.13
C GLN A 372 14.28 12.91 23.44
N LEU A 373 13.60 12.17 22.56
CA LEU A 373 13.39 10.73 22.73
C LEU A 373 14.71 9.94 22.64
N MET A 374 15.63 10.39 21.80
CA MET A 374 16.96 9.81 21.62
C MET A 374 17.98 10.28 22.67
N GLY A 375 17.68 11.30 23.45
CA GLY A 375 18.62 11.90 24.43
C GLY A 375 19.19 10.95 25.50
N THR A 376 18.56 9.78 25.70
CA THR A 376 19.08 8.71 26.57
C THR A 376 19.63 7.52 25.78
N TYR A 377 19.64 7.56 24.46
CA TYR A 377 20.19 6.50 23.62
C TYR A 377 21.70 6.32 23.88
N SER A 378 22.17 5.10 23.75
CA SER A 378 23.59 4.76 23.80
C SER A 378 23.88 3.63 22.82
N SER A 379 24.82 3.82 21.90
CA SER A 379 25.25 2.79 20.94
C SER A 379 25.86 1.53 21.62
N GLU A 380 26.37 1.70 22.83
CA GLU A 380 27.08 0.66 23.57
C GLU A 380 26.15 -0.25 24.42
N GLN A 381 24.99 0.29 24.84
CA GLN A 381 24.13 -0.44 25.77
C GLN A 381 22.66 -0.04 25.67
N ARG A 382 21.78 -1.01 25.86
CA ARG A 382 20.35 -0.79 25.99
C ARG A 382 20.02 0.16 27.13
N ARG A 383 19.12 1.12 26.87
CA ARG A 383 18.57 2.06 27.85
C ARG A 383 17.07 1.88 27.97
N PRO A 384 16.59 0.95 28.84
CA PRO A 384 15.17 0.64 28.95
C PRO A 384 14.33 1.87 29.29
N VAL A 385 13.22 2.07 28.57
CA VAL A 385 12.25 3.14 28.83
C VAL A 385 11.08 2.56 29.61
N LYS A 386 10.75 3.17 30.75
CA LYS A 386 9.64 2.70 31.58
C LYS A 386 8.31 2.95 30.92
N GLY A 387 7.42 1.96 30.98
CA GLY A 387 6.03 2.12 30.60
C GLY A 387 5.75 1.99 29.11
N ALA A 388 6.59 1.32 28.34
CA ALA A 388 6.29 0.99 26.97
C ALA A 388 4.98 0.17 26.86
N ALA A 389 4.14 0.52 25.86
CA ALA A 389 2.92 -0.23 25.59
C ALA A 389 3.25 -1.66 25.13
N PRO A 390 2.39 -2.65 25.44
CA PRO A 390 2.63 -4.00 24.97
C PRO A 390 2.49 -4.08 23.43
N ALA A 391 3.41 -4.78 22.79
CA ALA A 391 3.42 -5.05 21.35
C ALA A 391 3.71 -6.55 21.12
N PRO A 392 2.77 -7.45 21.46
CA PRO A 392 3.01 -8.88 21.48
C PRO A 392 3.16 -9.47 20.08
N VAL A 393 4.18 -10.29 19.89
CA VAL A 393 4.44 -10.99 18.62
C VAL A 393 3.38 -12.05 18.29
N GLN A 394 2.72 -12.60 19.28
CA GLN A 394 1.70 -13.65 19.07
C GLN A 394 0.57 -13.22 18.13
N SER A 395 0.28 -11.92 18.04
CA SER A 395 -0.72 -11.39 17.10
C SER A 395 -0.30 -11.47 15.62
N VAL A 396 0.97 -11.67 15.32
CA VAL A 396 1.50 -11.73 13.95
C VAL A 396 0.99 -12.96 13.17
N LEU A 397 0.81 -14.08 13.86
CA LEU A 397 0.35 -15.33 13.25
C LEU A 397 -1.18 -15.41 13.09
N GLU A 398 -1.90 -14.43 13.65
CA GLU A 398 -3.35 -14.47 13.79
C GLU A 398 -4.03 -13.21 13.23
N ALA A 399 -3.34 -12.43 12.42
CA ALA A 399 -3.80 -11.08 12.10
C ALA A 399 -5.01 -11.03 11.14
N GLY A 400 -5.11 -11.96 10.19
CA GLY A 400 -6.20 -11.92 9.18
C GLY A 400 -6.17 -10.61 8.39
N GLU A 401 -5.01 -10.28 7.82
CA GLU A 401 -4.70 -9.00 7.19
C GLU A 401 -4.07 -9.20 5.82
N ALA A 402 -4.29 -8.24 4.94
CA ALA A 402 -3.61 -8.16 3.66
C ALA A 402 -3.22 -6.73 3.32
N SER A 403 -2.14 -6.57 2.58
CA SER A 403 -1.65 -5.28 2.12
C SER A 403 -1.42 -5.24 0.62
N LEU A 404 -1.42 -4.04 0.07
CA LEU A 404 -1.06 -3.77 -1.30
C LEU A 404 -0.36 -2.40 -1.41
N ALA A 405 0.56 -2.29 -2.35
CA ALA A 405 1.19 -1.05 -2.78
C ALA A 405 1.13 -0.97 -4.30
N VAL A 406 0.69 0.16 -4.83
CA VAL A 406 0.52 0.40 -6.26
C VAL A 406 1.10 1.75 -6.62
N LEU A 407 1.84 1.80 -7.72
CA LEU A 407 2.36 3.00 -8.35
C LEU A 407 1.93 3.00 -9.81
N ASP A 408 1.34 4.08 -10.31
CA ASP A 408 1.07 4.23 -11.74
C ASP A 408 2.18 4.97 -12.48
N GLN A 409 2.16 4.92 -13.81
CA GLN A 409 3.18 5.54 -14.67
C GLN A 409 3.29 7.06 -14.51
N ARG A 410 2.32 7.74 -13.89
CA ARG A 410 2.32 9.19 -13.67
C ARG A 410 2.89 9.58 -12.32
N GLY A 411 3.14 8.62 -11.42
CA GLY A 411 3.61 8.87 -10.07
C GLY A 411 2.51 9.05 -9.03
N SER A 412 1.26 8.64 -9.32
CA SER A 412 0.28 8.44 -8.25
C SER A 412 0.55 7.11 -7.55
N VAL A 413 0.43 7.09 -6.22
CA VAL A 413 0.62 5.90 -5.41
C VAL A 413 -0.53 5.67 -4.46
N VAL A 414 -0.82 4.40 -4.22
CA VAL A 414 -1.80 3.92 -3.23
C VAL A 414 -1.18 2.79 -2.43
N ALA A 415 -1.09 2.95 -1.12
CA ALA A 415 -0.67 1.94 -0.17
C ALA A 415 -1.80 1.64 0.80
N CYS A 416 -2.35 0.42 0.75
CA CYS A 416 -3.49 0.02 1.57
C CYS A 416 -3.17 -1.18 2.45
N SER A 417 -3.72 -1.19 3.66
CA SER A 417 -3.83 -2.36 4.51
C SER A 417 -5.29 -2.62 4.86
N VAL A 418 -5.75 -3.85 4.69
CA VAL A 418 -7.09 -4.32 5.00
C VAL A 418 -7.04 -5.43 6.04
N THR A 419 -8.10 -5.56 6.84
CA THR A 419 -8.14 -6.54 7.92
C THR A 419 -9.54 -7.10 8.14
N MET A 420 -9.58 -8.35 8.55
CA MET A 420 -10.74 -9.02 9.14
C MET A 420 -10.70 -8.99 10.67
N ASN A 421 -9.69 -8.31 11.26
CA ASN A 421 -9.33 -8.25 12.69
C ASN A 421 -8.94 -9.61 13.31
N ARG A 422 -9.12 -10.71 12.60
CA ARG A 422 -8.67 -12.09 12.91
C ARG A 422 -8.72 -12.90 11.62
N PRO A 423 -7.95 -13.98 11.49
CA PRO A 423 -8.07 -14.89 10.35
C PRO A 423 -9.51 -15.39 10.22
N PHE A 424 -10.09 -15.24 9.05
CA PHE A 424 -11.51 -15.55 8.79
C PHE A 424 -12.50 -14.75 9.68
N GLY A 425 -12.07 -13.61 10.21
CA GLY A 425 -12.91 -12.64 10.91
C GLY A 425 -13.71 -13.21 12.08
N ALA A 426 -15.04 -13.08 12.03
CA ALA A 426 -15.96 -13.63 13.02
C ALA A 426 -16.21 -15.16 12.83
N GLY A 427 -15.58 -15.79 11.83
CA GLY A 427 -15.80 -17.19 11.49
C GLY A 427 -17.25 -17.44 11.04
N MET A 428 -17.80 -16.58 10.21
CA MET A 428 -19.20 -16.60 9.84
C MET A 428 -19.44 -15.94 8.49
N PHE A 429 -20.09 -16.66 7.58
CA PHE A 429 -20.63 -16.08 6.35
C PHE A 429 -22.05 -15.57 6.57
N ALA A 430 -22.36 -14.39 6.05
CA ALA A 430 -23.73 -13.90 5.95
C ALA A 430 -24.49 -14.73 4.91
N ARG A 431 -25.63 -15.34 5.29
CA ARG A 431 -26.42 -16.23 4.45
C ARG A 431 -26.73 -15.58 3.09
N ASP A 432 -26.70 -16.37 2.03
CA ASP A 432 -27.11 -16.00 0.66
C ASP A 432 -26.36 -14.81 0.06
N SER A 433 -25.27 -14.37 0.71
CA SER A 433 -24.44 -13.24 0.24
C SER A 433 -23.00 -13.63 -0.09
N GLY A 434 -22.52 -14.75 0.42
CA GLY A 434 -21.13 -15.18 0.30
C GLY A 434 -20.12 -14.26 1.02
N VAL A 435 -20.59 -13.33 1.85
CA VAL A 435 -19.73 -12.37 2.56
C VAL A 435 -19.30 -12.94 3.90
N LEU A 436 -18.00 -13.15 4.06
CA LEU A 436 -17.39 -13.49 5.35
C LEU A 436 -17.30 -12.22 6.21
N MET A 437 -17.87 -12.27 7.42
CA MET A 437 -17.94 -11.13 8.33
C MET A 437 -16.65 -10.97 9.14
N ALA A 438 -16.13 -9.74 9.25
CA ALA A 438 -15.03 -9.45 10.15
C ALA A 438 -15.45 -9.56 11.63
N ALA A 439 -14.50 -9.93 12.47
CA ALA A 439 -14.63 -9.73 13.91
C ALA A 439 -14.59 -8.22 14.23
N PRO A 440 -15.26 -7.75 15.31
CA PRO A 440 -15.03 -6.39 15.76
C PRO A 440 -13.57 -6.23 16.22
N PRO A 441 -12.99 -5.03 16.05
CA PRO A 441 -11.67 -4.76 16.61
C PRO A 441 -11.70 -4.90 18.14
N LEU A 442 -10.56 -5.24 18.72
CA LEU A 442 -10.42 -5.24 20.18
C LEU A 442 -10.42 -3.80 20.69
N PRO A 443 -11.19 -3.48 21.75
CA PRO A 443 -11.20 -2.14 22.33
C PRO A 443 -9.79 -1.64 22.67
N GLY A 444 -9.46 -0.42 22.23
CA GLY A 444 -8.15 0.20 22.43
C GLY A 444 -7.03 -0.33 21.53
N ARG A 445 -7.35 -1.23 20.59
CA ARG A 445 -6.40 -1.80 19.62
C ARG A 445 -6.84 -1.60 18.16
N GLU A 446 -7.75 -0.68 17.94
CA GLU A 446 -8.26 -0.36 16.61
C GLU A 446 -7.14 0.24 15.74
N GLY A 447 -6.77 -0.43 14.66
CA GLY A 447 -5.76 0.03 13.70
C GLY A 447 -4.30 -0.16 14.15
N GLU A 448 -4.02 -0.95 15.18
CA GLU A 448 -2.64 -1.29 15.56
C GLU A 448 -1.85 -1.97 14.44
N SER A 449 -2.53 -2.58 13.50
CA SER A 449 -1.97 -3.39 12.42
C SER A 449 -1.93 -2.71 11.06
N LEU A 450 -2.50 -1.51 10.93
CA LEU A 450 -2.66 -0.84 9.64
C LEU A 450 -1.56 0.21 9.44
N ALA A 451 -0.43 -0.19 8.91
CA ALA A 451 0.71 0.69 8.67
C ALA A 451 1.00 0.83 7.17
N ALA A 452 1.29 2.06 6.77
CA ALA A 452 1.74 2.40 5.43
C ALA A 452 2.67 3.63 5.48
N VAL A 453 3.45 3.83 4.44
CA VAL A 453 4.32 5.01 4.28
C VAL A 453 4.40 5.39 2.81
N ILE A 454 4.51 6.70 2.53
CA ILE A 454 4.87 7.24 1.22
C ILE A 454 6.02 8.22 1.43
N LEU A 455 7.07 8.13 0.58
CA LEU A 455 8.12 9.14 0.47
C LEU A 455 7.92 9.92 -0.81
N ALA A 456 7.77 11.24 -0.69
CA ALA A 456 7.63 12.12 -1.84
C ALA A 456 8.37 13.44 -1.62
N SER A 457 8.75 14.09 -2.72
CA SER A 457 9.37 15.41 -2.68
C SER A 457 8.39 16.46 -2.11
N SER A 458 8.92 17.38 -1.34
CA SER A 458 8.20 18.58 -0.87
C SER A 458 8.27 19.75 -1.87
N ILE A 459 9.13 19.65 -2.90
CA ILE A 459 9.42 20.70 -3.87
C ILE A 459 8.99 20.29 -5.28
N SER A 460 9.38 19.09 -5.72
CA SER A 460 9.00 18.53 -7.02
C SER A 460 7.76 17.65 -6.90
N ASN A 461 7.20 17.25 -8.04
CA ASN A 461 6.08 16.31 -8.06
C ASN A 461 6.55 14.82 -8.01
N SER A 462 7.75 14.56 -7.51
CA SER A 462 8.31 13.20 -7.52
C SER A 462 7.87 12.39 -6.30
N VAL A 463 7.57 11.11 -6.54
CA VAL A 463 7.39 10.07 -5.53
C VAL A 463 8.52 9.05 -5.65
N PHE A 464 9.05 8.61 -4.52
CA PHE A 464 10.21 7.72 -4.46
C PHE A 464 9.85 6.34 -3.89
N TYR A 465 8.96 6.29 -2.91
CA TYR A 465 8.66 5.06 -2.20
C TYR A 465 7.22 5.04 -1.71
N ALA A 466 6.60 3.89 -1.78
CA ALA A 466 5.36 3.64 -1.06
C ALA A 466 5.30 2.18 -0.59
N SER A 467 4.82 1.98 0.62
CA SER A 467 4.76 0.66 1.22
C SER A 467 3.57 0.52 2.16
N ALA A 468 3.06 -0.70 2.26
CA ALA A 468 2.07 -1.09 3.26
C ALA A 468 2.49 -2.39 3.93
N SER A 469 2.18 -2.52 5.22
CA SER A 469 2.56 -3.69 6.01
C SER A 469 1.40 -4.29 6.78
N THR A 470 1.57 -5.55 7.13
CA THR A 470 0.67 -6.37 7.93
C THR A 470 1.46 -7.13 9.00
N GLY A 471 0.79 -7.61 10.03
CA GLY A 471 1.42 -8.38 11.10
C GLY A 471 0.96 -8.01 12.50
N GLY A 472 -0.24 -7.45 12.65
CA GLY A 472 -0.76 -7.02 13.93
C GLY A 472 0.09 -5.91 14.54
N ALA A 473 0.42 -6.03 15.83
CA ALA A 473 1.23 -5.04 16.54
C ALA A 473 2.69 -4.92 16.03
N VAL A 474 3.14 -5.85 15.19
CA VAL A 474 4.47 -5.83 14.57
C VAL A 474 4.49 -5.03 13.26
N ALA A 475 3.34 -4.77 12.65
CA ALA A 475 3.25 -4.08 11.35
C ALA A 475 4.05 -2.77 11.29
N PRO A 476 3.99 -1.84 12.26
CA PRO A 476 4.77 -0.60 12.20
C PRO A 476 6.28 -0.85 12.22
N THR A 477 6.76 -1.77 13.05
CA THR A 477 8.19 -2.09 13.10
C THR A 477 8.65 -2.83 11.86
N ALA A 478 7.83 -3.73 11.30
CA ALA A 478 8.13 -4.39 10.03
C ALA A 478 8.27 -3.39 8.90
N LEU A 479 7.35 -2.42 8.81
CA LEU A 479 7.41 -1.32 7.84
C LEU A 479 8.70 -0.53 7.97
N VAL A 480 9.06 -0.12 9.20
CA VAL A 480 10.25 0.70 9.47
C VAL A 480 11.54 -0.05 9.20
N ASN A 481 11.64 -1.36 9.52
CA ASN A 481 12.82 -2.17 9.18
C ASN A 481 13.13 -2.12 7.68
N VAL A 482 12.09 -2.20 6.82
CA VAL A 482 12.26 -2.15 5.36
C VAL A 482 12.51 -0.72 4.90
N ALA A 483 11.69 0.24 5.37
CA ALA A 483 11.82 1.65 4.96
C ALA A 483 13.18 2.24 5.34
N ALA A 484 13.65 2.01 6.58
CA ALA A 484 14.97 2.48 7.00
C ALA A 484 16.08 1.86 6.14
N LYS A 485 16.02 0.55 5.86
CA LYS A 485 17.02 -0.12 5.05
C LYS A 485 17.06 0.42 3.61
N VAL A 486 15.90 0.60 2.95
CA VAL A 486 15.85 1.04 1.55
C VAL A 486 16.10 2.54 1.38
N LEU A 487 15.84 3.35 2.42
CA LEU A 487 15.89 4.82 2.32
C LEU A 487 17.13 5.44 2.97
N LEU A 488 17.75 4.78 3.95
CA LEU A 488 18.88 5.28 4.73
C LEU A 488 20.17 4.44 4.55
N ASP A 489 20.17 3.42 3.69
CA ASP A 489 21.37 2.64 3.39
C ASP A 489 21.64 2.75 1.88
N GLU A 490 22.66 3.51 1.51
CA GLU A 490 22.99 3.81 0.11
C GLU A 490 23.31 2.56 -0.74
N GLU A 491 23.74 1.47 -0.11
CA GLU A 491 24.06 0.21 -0.80
C GLU A 491 22.86 -0.73 -0.96
N ALA A 492 21.69 -0.35 -0.38
CA ALA A 492 20.53 -1.22 -0.36
C ALA A 492 19.64 -1.03 -1.60
N ASP A 493 19.20 -2.16 -2.14
CA ASP A 493 18.10 -2.24 -3.09
C ASP A 493 16.80 -2.68 -2.41
N LEU A 494 15.67 -2.59 -3.14
CA LEU A 494 14.38 -2.98 -2.63
C LEU A 494 14.32 -4.47 -2.23
N SER A 495 14.92 -5.35 -3.02
CA SER A 495 14.87 -6.80 -2.80
C SER A 495 15.63 -7.20 -1.53
N SER A 496 16.85 -6.70 -1.36
CA SER A 496 17.68 -6.92 -0.16
C SER A 496 17.02 -6.33 1.08
N SER A 497 16.36 -5.17 0.96
CA SER A 497 15.64 -4.53 2.08
C SER A 497 14.42 -5.34 2.51
N LEU A 498 13.64 -5.89 1.57
CA LEU A 498 12.52 -6.78 1.88
C LEU A 498 12.99 -8.11 2.49
N ALA A 499 14.14 -8.62 2.06
CA ALA A 499 14.73 -9.88 2.58
C ALA A 499 15.43 -9.73 3.94
N LEU A 500 15.68 -8.50 4.41
CA LEU A 500 16.33 -8.20 5.69
C LEU A 500 15.66 -8.97 6.84
N ARG A 501 16.46 -9.62 7.71
CA ARG A 501 15.96 -10.21 8.95
C ARG A 501 15.56 -9.11 9.93
N ARG A 502 14.31 -9.13 10.32
CA ARG A 502 13.68 -8.04 11.08
C ARG A 502 13.90 -8.16 12.58
N ILE A 503 13.88 -6.99 13.20
CA ILE A 503 13.94 -6.81 14.66
C ILE A 503 12.65 -6.13 15.12
N HIS A 504 12.12 -6.56 16.25
CA HIS A 504 10.94 -5.99 16.89
C HIS A 504 11.12 -5.97 18.40
N HIS A 505 10.74 -4.88 19.05
CA HIS A 505 10.69 -4.82 20.51
C HIS A 505 9.26 -5.04 21.01
N GLY A 506 9.07 -5.98 21.93
CA GLY A 506 7.74 -6.35 22.43
C GLY A 506 7.10 -5.38 23.43
N GLY A 507 7.71 -4.22 23.62
CA GLY A 507 7.20 -3.19 24.54
C GLY A 507 7.38 -3.62 25.99
N SER A 508 6.26 -3.69 26.74
CA SER A 508 6.27 -3.95 28.20
C SER A 508 6.83 -5.31 28.62
N ASP A 509 6.95 -6.28 27.72
CA ASP A 509 7.61 -7.56 28.03
C ASP A 509 9.13 -7.44 28.07
N GLY A 510 9.68 -6.34 27.54
CA GLY A 510 11.11 -6.06 27.51
C GLY A 510 11.93 -7.03 26.67
N VAL A 511 11.29 -7.75 25.73
CA VAL A 511 11.94 -8.71 24.83
C VAL A 511 12.16 -8.09 23.47
N THR A 512 13.37 -8.25 22.95
CA THR A 512 13.70 -7.94 21.55
C THR A 512 13.59 -9.21 20.73
N TYR A 513 12.61 -9.26 19.86
CA TYR A 513 12.38 -10.37 18.94
C TYR A 513 13.21 -10.17 17.67
N ALA A 514 13.89 -11.24 17.26
CA ALA A 514 14.61 -11.32 16.00
C ALA A 514 14.10 -12.51 15.20
N GLU A 515 14.11 -12.41 13.88
CA GLU A 515 13.72 -13.54 13.04
C GLU A 515 14.78 -14.64 13.06
N LYS A 516 14.33 -15.89 12.92
CA LYS A 516 15.23 -17.02 12.69
C LYS A 516 16.06 -16.78 11.41
N GLY A 517 17.35 -17.06 11.51
CA GLY A 517 18.32 -16.76 10.46
C GLY A 517 18.91 -15.35 10.52
N THR A 518 18.60 -14.56 11.56
CA THR A 518 19.36 -13.34 11.87
C THR A 518 20.84 -13.71 12.09
N PRO A 519 21.79 -13.01 11.44
CA PRO A 519 23.21 -13.30 11.58
C PRO A 519 23.67 -13.34 13.04
N ARG A 520 24.48 -14.34 13.38
CA ARG A 520 24.97 -14.53 14.75
C ARG A 520 25.66 -13.30 15.34
N PRO A 521 26.50 -12.54 14.61
CA PRO A 521 27.11 -11.32 15.13
C PRO A 521 26.09 -10.26 15.57
N ILE A 522 24.95 -10.14 14.86
CA ILE A 522 23.86 -9.20 15.19
C ILE A 522 23.20 -9.64 16.51
N LEU A 523 22.85 -10.92 16.65
CA LEU A 523 22.25 -11.44 17.87
C LEU A 523 23.19 -11.28 19.08
N GLU A 524 24.46 -11.61 18.92
CA GLU A 524 25.48 -11.43 19.99
C GLU A 524 25.68 -9.94 20.30
N GLY A 525 25.59 -9.07 19.28
CA GLY A 525 25.64 -7.62 19.44
C GLY A 525 24.49 -7.08 20.29
N LEU A 526 23.26 -7.56 20.06
CA LEU A 526 22.07 -7.21 20.86
C LEU A 526 22.22 -7.71 22.31
N ILE A 527 22.67 -8.96 22.52
CA ILE A 527 22.87 -9.54 23.85
C ILE A 527 23.96 -8.79 24.63
N ARG A 528 25.09 -8.46 23.99
CA ARG A 528 26.16 -7.66 24.65
C ARG A 528 25.67 -6.28 25.08
N ARG A 529 24.78 -5.67 24.33
CA ARG A 529 24.14 -4.39 24.69
C ARG A 529 23.04 -4.52 25.75
N GLY A 530 22.75 -5.74 26.23
CA GLY A 530 21.79 -5.99 27.32
C GLY A 530 20.33 -6.23 26.84
N HIS A 531 20.10 -6.52 25.57
CA HIS A 531 18.78 -6.95 25.11
C HIS A 531 18.48 -8.40 25.54
N ARG A 532 17.27 -8.64 26.03
CA ARG A 532 16.70 -9.97 26.12
C ARG A 532 16.17 -10.35 24.73
N THR A 533 16.78 -11.31 24.08
CA THR A 533 16.42 -11.70 22.71
C THR A 533 15.58 -12.98 22.68
N ALA A 534 14.61 -13.04 21.75
CA ALA A 534 13.88 -14.24 21.40
C ALA A 534 13.79 -14.39 19.88
N LEU A 535 13.90 -15.63 19.39
CA LEU A 535 13.80 -15.92 17.97
C LEU A 535 12.38 -16.31 17.59
N VAL A 536 11.89 -15.72 16.50
CA VAL A 536 10.57 -15.99 15.91
C VAL A 536 10.68 -16.36 14.43
N GLU A 537 9.66 -16.99 13.86
CA GLU A 537 9.69 -17.40 12.45
C GLU A 537 9.66 -16.20 11.51
N LYS A 538 8.75 -15.25 11.74
CA LYS A 538 8.60 -14.05 10.93
C LYS A 538 8.08 -12.86 11.74
N LEU A 539 8.37 -11.66 11.25
CA LEU A 539 7.93 -10.37 11.80
C LEU A 539 7.25 -9.54 10.70
N GLY A 540 5.95 -9.80 10.50
CA GLY A 540 5.10 -9.08 9.56
C GLY A 540 5.38 -9.38 8.08
N ASN A 541 4.58 -8.77 7.20
CA ASN A 541 4.78 -8.72 5.74
C ASN A 541 4.80 -7.27 5.28
N VAL A 542 5.54 -6.97 4.21
CA VAL A 542 5.67 -5.62 3.64
C VAL A 542 5.62 -5.70 2.13
N ASN A 543 4.69 -4.98 1.52
CA ASN A 543 4.59 -4.83 0.07
C ASN A 543 4.99 -3.40 -0.30
N SER A 544 5.88 -3.23 -1.27
CA SER A 544 6.51 -1.96 -1.57
C SER A 544 6.62 -1.70 -3.06
N VAL A 545 6.62 -0.40 -3.41
CA VAL A 545 7.05 0.13 -4.71
C VAL A 545 8.12 1.18 -4.46
N TYR A 546 9.16 1.23 -5.29
CA TYR A 546 10.32 2.08 -5.11
C TYR A 546 10.85 2.58 -6.44
N CYS A 547 11.17 3.88 -6.52
CA CYS A 547 11.81 4.56 -7.64
C CYS A 547 12.98 5.37 -7.08
N SER A 548 14.22 4.92 -7.27
CA SER A 548 15.40 5.57 -6.67
C SER A 548 15.58 7.03 -7.13
N SER A 549 15.31 7.31 -8.40
CA SER A 549 15.40 8.64 -9.00
C SER A 549 14.11 9.46 -8.89
N GLY A 550 13.04 8.87 -8.40
CA GLY A 550 11.71 9.48 -8.27
C GLY A 550 10.92 9.53 -9.58
N LEU A 551 9.62 9.25 -9.50
CA LEU A 551 8.70 9.31 -10.64
C LEU A 551 7.84 10.58 -10.53
N PRO A 552 7.64 11.39 -11.58
CA PRO A 552 7.81 11.08 -13.01
C PRO A 552 9.18 11.42 -13.63
N ALA A 553 10.21 11.76 -12.86
CA ALA A 553 11.47 12.27 -13.43
C ALA A 553 12.23 11.24 -14.26
N GLU A 554 12.38 10.00 -13.76
CA GLU A 554 13.02 8.89 -14.49
C GLU A 554 12.30 7.57 -14.21
N ILE A 555 12.07 6.82 -15.28
CA ILE A 555 11.30 5.57 -15.25
C ILE A 555 12.21 4.34 -15.01
N ILE A 556 13.50 4.48 -15.27
CA ILE A 556 14.46 3.37 -15.41
C ILE A 556 14.68 2.60 -14.11
N ASP A 557 14.52 3.26 -12.96
CA ASP A 557 14.87 2.70 -11.65
C ASP A 557 13.64 2.42 -10.76
N CYS A 558 12.48 2.18 -11.37
CA CYS A 558 11.26 1.86 -10.63
C CYS A 558 11.04 0.36 -10.53
N GLY A 559 10.74 -0.13 -9.33
CA GLY A 559 10.45 -1.52 -9.06
C GLY A 559 9.33 -1.73 -8.06
N ALA A 560 8.81 -2.94 -8.02
CA ALA A 560 7.87 -3.41 -7.02
C ALA A 560 8.40 -4.66 -6.34
N GLY A 561 8.17 -4.80 -5.04
CA GLY A 561 8.63 -5.93 -4.26
C GLY A 561 7.56 -6.43 -3.28
N SER A 562 7.32 -7.74 -3.28
CA SER A 562 6.51 -8.41 -2.27
C SER A 562 7.40 -9.11 -1.26
N ASP A 563 6.95 -9.15 -0.03
CA ASP A 563 7.70 -9.74 1.07
C ASP A 563 7.97 -11.23 0.88
N PRO A 564 9.23 -11.70 0.99
CA PRO A 564 9.55 -13.12 0.88
C PRO A 564 8.97 -13.98 2.03
N ARG A 565 8.49 -13.36 3.13
CA ARG A 565 7.79 -14.03 4.22
C ARG A 565 6.32 -14.29 3.90
N GLY A 566 5.77 -13.50 2.98
CA GLY A 566 4.43 -13.63 2.44
C GLY A 566 4.37 -14.69 1.33
N LEU A 567 3.20 -14.82 0.74
CA LEU A 567 2.94 -15.70 -0.40
C LEU A 567 2.36 -14.89 -1.57
N GLY A 568 2.52 -13.57 -1.51
CA GLY A 568 2.20 -12.63 -2.56
C GLY A 568 3.26 -12.58 -3.65
N ILE A 569 3.03 -11.71 -4.62
CA ILE A 569 3.99 -11.37 -5.66
C ILE A 569 4.04 -9.86 -5.88
N ALA A 570 5.03 -9.44 -6.64
CA ALA A 570 5.09 -8.10 -7.20
C ALA A 570 5.21 -8.18 -8.73
N SER A 571 4.76 -7.15 -9.41
CA SER A 571 4.91 -6.96 -10.84
C SER A 571 5.26 -5.51 -11.12
N SER A 572 6.36 -5.28 -11.80
CA SER A 572 6.70 -4.03 -12.45
C SER A 572 6.94 -4.33 -13.92
N SER A 573 6.71 -3.38 -14.81
CA SER A 573 7.11 -3.47 -16.21
C SER A 573 8.42 -2.72 -16.38
N ASP A 574 9.35 -3.34 -17.04
CA ASP A 574 10.57 -2.71 -17.53
C ASP A 574 10.32 -1.96 -18.84
#